data_6b376cfa018cc4f3d91bc8389e5bbe5b
#
_entry.id   6b376cfa018cc4f3d91bc8389e5bbe5b
#
_cell.length_a   1.000
_cell.length_b   1.000
_cell.length_c   1.000
_cell.angle_alpha   90.00
_cell.angle_beta   90.00
_cell.angle_gamma   90.00
#
_symmetry.space_group_name_H-M   'P 1'
#
loop_
_entity.id
_entity.type
_entity.pdbx_description
1 polymer ?
#
loop_
_entity_poly.entity_id
_entity_poly.type
_entity_poly.pdbx_seq_one_letter_code
_entity_poly.pdbx_strand_id
1 'polypeptide(L)'
;TFTQNIERGNVEFVNQTLKDLHEADVANLIENLTSDTRTKLIEIESFNIDPEIFIELNESIQSEVLQLLSIESLIKIIKRLESDNAIKILENLSKETKEKVLEKLPPKDKFLLQEGLSYPEDSAARIMQREFTAVPSNWTVGQTIDYLREDKDLPEEFLEIFIVDNEFKPIGT
;
A
#
# COMPACT_ATOMS: atom_id res chain seq x y z
N THR A 1 4.48 -5.11 -29.47
CA THR A 1 4.32 -4.07 -28.44
C THR A 1 3.79 -4.69 -27.14
N PHE A 2 3.91 -3.97 -26.02
CA PHE A 2 3.38 -4.40 -24.72
C PHE A 2 1.88 -4.72 -24.79
N THR A 3 1.09 -3.81 -25.37
CA THR A 3 -0.35 -3.99 -25.63
C THR A 3 -0.68 -5.29 -26.35
N GLN A 4 0.05 -5.62 -27.43
CA GLN A 4 -0.17 -6.88 -28.17
C GLN A 4 0.13 -8.14 -27.33
N ASN A 5 1.06 -8.07 -26.39
CA ASN A 5 1.34 -9.20 -25.50
C ASN A 5 0.25 -9.36 -24.44
N ILE A 6 -0.32 -8.27 -23.93
CA ILE A 6 -1.51 -8.34 -23.08
C ILE A 6 -2.69 -8.97 -23.83
N GLU A 7 -2.97 -8.51 -25.04
CA GLU A 7 -4.08 -9.03 -25.87
C GLU A 7 -3.93 -10.52 -26.19
N ARG A 8 -2.70 -11.00 -26.32
CA ARG A 8 -2.37 -12.43 -26.56
C ARG A 8 -2.30 -13.27 -25.31
N GLY A 9 -2.44 -12.67 -24.12
CA GLY A 9 -2.29 -13.34 -22.83
C GLY A 9 -0.86 -13.86 -22.56
N ASN A 10 0.15 -13.16 -23.05
CA ASN A 10 1.56 -13.54 -22.84
C ASN A 10 2.01 -13.07 -21.44
N VAL A 11 1.60 -13.83 -20.42
CA VAL A 11 1.84 -13.53 -19.00
C VAL A 11 3.32 -13.37 -18.68
N GLU A 12 4.18 -14.24 -19.24
CA GLU A 12 5.62 -14.20 -18.97
C GLU A 12 6.27 -12.90 -19.44
N PHE A 13 5.95 -12.47 -20.66
CA PHE A 13 6.46 -11.20 -21.21
C PHE A 13 5.93 -10.00 -20.41
N VAL A 14 4.65 -10.01 -20.03
CA VAL A 14 4.03 -8.92 -19.24
C VAL A 14 4.71 -8.83 -17.88
N ASN A 15 4.83 -9.93 -17.14
CA ASN A 15 5.49 -10.00 -15.84
C ASN A 15 6.95 -9.52 -15.89
N GLN A 16 7.72 -9.96 -16.90
CA GLN A 16 9.10 -9.55 -17.05
C GLN A 16 9.21 -8.05 -17.31
N THR A 17 8.35 -7.51 -18.18
CA THR A 17 8.35 -6.07 -18.50
C THR A 17 8.01 -5.22 -17.27
N LEU A 18 7.03 -5.63 -16.47
CA LEU A 18 6.61 -4.87 -15.28
C LEU A 18 7.66 -4.91 -14.16
N LYS A 19 8.39 -6.03 -14.01
CA LYS A 19 9.44 -6.15 -12.99
C LYS A 19 10.66 -5.25 -13.23
N ASP A 20 10.93 -4.93 -14.49
CA ASP A 20 12.10 -4.13 -14.87
C ASP A 20 11.84 -2.62 -14.81
N LEU A 21 10.60 -2.20 -14.46
CA LEU A 21 10.16 -0.80 -14.39
C LEU A 21 9.95 -0.36 -12.96
N HIS A 22 10.16 0.94 -12.70
CA HIS A 22 9.78 1.60 -11.46
C HIS A 22 8.25 1.75 -11.39
N GLU A 23 7.68 1.78 -10.19
CA GLU A 23 6.23 1.83 -9.93
C GLU A 23 5.55 2.98 -10.71
N ALA A 24 6.16 4.17 -10.71
CA ALA A 24 5.65 5.33 -11.45
C ALA A 24 5.63 5.11 -12.97
N ASP A 25 6.62 4.39 -13.53
CA ASP A 25 6.65 4.05 -14.96
C ASP A 25 5.58 3.01 -15.31
N VAL A 26 5.35 2.05 -14.41
CA VAL A 26 4.26 1.07 -14.57
C VAL A 26 2.90 1.76 -14.48
N ALA A 27 2.69 2.68 -13.54
CA ALA A 27 1.48 3.47 -13.43
C ALA A 27 1.21 4.26 -14.71
N ASN A 28 2.21 4.98 -15.23
CA ASN A 28 2.13 5.71 -16.49
C ASN A 28 1.79 4.79 -17.67
N LEU A 29 2.40 3.60 -17.72
CA LEU A 29 2.09 2.60 -18.73
C LEU A 29 0.61 2.17 -18.66
N ILE A 30 0.10 1.87 -17.46
CA ILE A 30 -1.31 1.49 -17.23
C ILE A 30 -2.25 2.62 -17.63
N GLU A 31 -1.94 3.87 -17.32
CA GLU A 31 -2.73 5.04 -17.68
C GLU A 31 -2.87 5.23 -19.20
N ASN A 32 -1.83 4.90 -19.95
CA ASN A 32 -1.81 5.00 -21.42
C ASN A 32 -2.48 3.83 -22.14
N LEU A 33 -2.93 2.78 -21.43
CA LEU A 33 -3.70 1.69 -22.03
C LEU A 33 -5.16 2.10 -22.26
N THR A 34 -5.81 1.46 -23.23
CA THR A 34 -7.28 1.55 -23.35
C THR A 34 -7.93 0.78 -22.18
N SER A 35 -9.19 1.16 -21.84
CA SER A 35 -9.94 0.48 -20.74
C SER A 35 -9.99 -1.04 -20.94
N ASP A 36 -10.25 -1.51 -22.17
CA ASP A 36 -10.31 -2.95 -22.50
C ASP A 36 -8.95 -3.64 -22.26
N THR A 37 -7.84 -3.00 -22.67
CA THR A 37 -6.51 -3.57 -22.48
C THR A 37 -6.10 -3.55 -21.02
N ARG A 38 -6.49 -2.50 -20.28
CA ARG A 38 -6.27 -2.36 -18.84
C ARG A 38 -7.01 -3.45 -18.07
N THR A 39 -8.27 -3.71 -18.40
CA THR A 39 -9.04 -4.82 -17.83
C THR A 39 -8.32 -6.15 -18.00
N LYS A 40 -7.86 -6.46 -19.21
CA LYS A 40 -7.12 -7.70 -19.48
C LYS A 40 -5.80 -7.78 -18.69
N LEU A 41 -5.08 -6.67 -18.56
CA LEU A 41 -3.85 -6.61 -17.76
C LEU A 41 -4.13 -6.95 -16.31
N ILE A 42 -5.16 -6.32 -15.71
CA ILE A 42 -5.52 -6.56 -14.32
C ILE A 42 -6.00 -7.99 -14.08
N GLU A 43 -6.71 -8.60 -15.02
CA GLU A 43 -7.09 -10.02 -14.95
C GLU A 43 -5.87 -10.95 -14.90
N ILE A 44 -4.79 -10.62 -15.64
CA ILE A 44 -3.54 -11.37 -15.64
C ILE A 44 -2.73 -11.12 -14.37
N GLU A 45 -2.58 -9.85 -13.97
CA GLU A 45 -1.54 -9.39 -13.04
C GLU A 45 -2.07 -9.03 -11.64
N SER A 46 -3.38 -9.14 -11.40
CA SER A 46 -4.02 -8.64 -10.17
C SER A 46 -3.37 -9.09 -8.85
N PHE A 47 -2.58 -10.16 -8.86
CA PHE A 47 -1.85 -10.66 -7.68
C PHE A 47 -0.35 -10.35 -7.66
N ASN A 48 0.21 -9.93 -8.79
CA ASN A 48 1.66 -9.74 -8.98
C ASN A 48 2.06 -8.26 -9.12
N ILE A 49 1.07 -7.37 -9.31
CA ILE A 49 1.32 -5.93 -9.38
C ILE A 49 1.71 -5.43 -7.98
N ASP A 50 2.77 -4.63 -7.91
CA ASP A 50 3.17 -3.97 -6.67
C ASP A 50 2.07 -3.00 -6.20
N PRO A 51 1.64 -3.06 -4.93
CA PRO A 51 0.60 -2.19 -4.40
C PRO A 51 0.89 -0.69 -4.53
N GLU A 52 2.15 -0.27 -4.49
CA GLU A 52 2.53 1.14 -4.65
C GLU A 52 2.16 1.70 -6.04
N ILE A 53 2.10 0.85 -7.07
CA ILE A 53 1.65 1.27 -8.40
C ILE A 53 0.23 1.86 -8.36
N PHE A 54 -0.64 1.32 -7.49
CA PHE A 54 -2.01 1.84 -7.37
C PHE A 54 -2.04 3.26 -6.78
N ILE A 55 -1.05 3.63 -5.96
CA ILE A 55 -0.93 4.97 -5.37
C ILE A 55 -0.44 5.99 -6.40
N GLU A 56 0.39 5.56 -7.34
CA GLU A 56 0.92 6.40 -8.43
C GLU A 56 -0.11 6.68 -9.53
N LEU A 57 -1.19 5.87 -9.63
CA LEU A 57 -2.25 6.08 -10.63
C LEU A 57 -3.03 7.36 -10.36
N ASN A 58 -3.40 8.09 -11.43
CA ASN A 58 -4.39 9.17 -11.30
C ASN A 58 -5.73 8.63 -10.79
N GLU A 59 -6.47 9.48 -10.10
CA GLU A 59 -7.68 9.10 -9.36
C GLU A 59 -8.74 8.38 -10.23
N SER A 60 -8.91 8.82 -11.48
CA SER A 60 -9.88 8.23 -12.40
C SER A 60 -9.52 6.80 -12.78
N ILE A 61 -8.26 6.57 -13.14
CA ILE A 61 -7.76 5.24 -13.52
C ILE A 61 -7.64 4.34 -12.29
N GLN A 62 -7.21 4.88 -11.16
CA GLN A 62 -7.18 4.15 -9.89
C GLN A 62 -8.57 3.61 -9.54
N SER A 63 -9.60 4.46 -9.57
CA SER A 63 -10.99 4.06 -9.32
C SER A 63 -11.46 2.97 -10.29
N GLU A 64 -11.16 3.10 -11.59
CA GLU A 64 -11.50 2.09 -12.59
C GLU A 64 -10.84 0.75 -12.27
N VAL A 65 -9.53 0.76 -12.02
CA VAL A 65 -8.74 -0.46 -11.75
C VAL A 65 -9.19 -1.13 -10.46
N LEU A 66 -9.42 -0.37 -9.38
CA LEU A 66 -9.87 -0.92 -8.10
C LEU A 66 -11.23 -1.62 -8.20
N GLN A 67 -12.12 -1.17 -9.09
CA GLN A 67 -13.42 -1.81 -9.33
C GLN A 67 -13.30 -3.16 -10.06
N LEU A 68 -12.21 -3.41 -10.77
CA LEU A 68 -11.94 -4.68 -11.46
C LEU A 68 -11.40 -5.75 -10.50
N LEU A 69 -10.90 -5.37 -9.33
CA LEU A 69 -10.25 -6.27 -8.39
C LEU A 69 -11.25 -7.04 -7.52
N SER A 70 -10.93 -8.30 -7.24
CA SER A 70 -11.67 -9.09 -6.25
C SER A 70 -11.42 -8.58 -4.82
N ILE A 71 -12.33 -8.87 -3.89
CA ILE A 71 -12.15 -8.55 -2.46
C ILE A 71 -10.83 -9.15 -1.93
N GLU A 72 -10.50 -10.37 -2.34
CA GLU A 72 -9.28 -11.06 -1.95
C GLU A 72 -8.03 -10.36 -2.46
N SER A 73 -8.06 -9.82 -3.68
CA SER A 73 -6.96 -9.02 -4.25
C SER A 73 -6.81 -7.69 -3.53
N LEU A 74 -7.91 -6.99 -3.26
CA LEU A 74 -7.91 -5.74 -2.49
C LEU A 74 -7.32 -5.93 -1.08
N ILE A 75 -7.67 -7.02 -0.39
CA ILE A 75 -7.10 -7.33 0.93
C ILE A 75 -5.58 -7.55 0.85
N LYS A 76 -5.10 -8.25 -0.18
CA LYS A 76 -3.65 -8.47 -0.37
C LYS A 76 -2.90 -7.17 -0.62
N ILE A 77 -3.47 -6.27 -1.44
CA ILE A 77 -2.92 -4.95 -1.72
C ILE A 77 -2.86 -4.13 -0.43
N ILE A 78 -3.98 -3.99 0.27
CA ILE A 78 -4.10 -3.18 1.50
C ILE A 78 -3.14 -3.66 2.59
N LYS A 79 -2.91 -4.96 2.73
CA LYS A 79 -1.99 -5.51 3.72
C LYS A 79 -0.50 -5.27 3.43
N ARG A 80 -0.16 -4.90 2.22
CA ARG A 80 1.22 -4.59 1.81
C ARG A 80 1.50 -3.09 1.77
N LEU A 81 0.46 -2.27 1.79
CA LEU A 81 0.57 -0.81 1.83
C LEU A 81 0.75 -0.31 3.26
N GLU A 82 1.44 0.79 3.39
CA GLU A 82 1.46 1.58 4.62
C GLU A 82 0.07 2.15 4.92
N SER A 83 -0.19 2.47 6.18
CA SER A 83 -1.55 2.80 6.66
C SER A 83 -2.18 4.00 5.96
N ASP A 84 -1.40 5.05 5.66
CA ASP A 84 -1.89 6.23 4.94
C ASP A 84 -2.27 5.92 3.48
N ASN A 85 -1.45 5.11 2.79
CA ASN A 85 -1.71 4.63 1.44
C ASN A 85 -2.90 3.66 1.40
N ALA A 86 -3.00 2.75 2.37
CA ALA A 86 -4.14 1.86 2.50
C ALA A 86 -5.46 2.63 2.73
N ILE A 87 -5.42 3.73 3.50
CA ILE A 87 -6.58 4.63 3.71
C ILE A 87 -6.99 5.27 2.38
N LYS A 88 -6.06 5.82 1.59
CA LYS A 88 -6.37 6.40 0.27
C LYS A 88 -7.06 5.40 -0.65
N ILE A 89 -6.57 4.15 -0.70
CA ILE A 89 -7.23 3.09 -1.48
C ILE A 89 -8.65 2.83 -0.97
N LEU A 90 -8.83 2.70 0.35
CA LEU A 90 -10.14 2.47 0.95
C LEU A 90 -11.14 3.61 0.69
N GLU A 91 -10.67 4.86 0.60
CA GLU A 91 -11.51 6.03 0.28
C GLU A 91 -12.11 5.94 -1.13
N ASN A 92 -11.33 5.43 -2.08
CA ASN A 92 -11.73 5.29 -3.48
C ASN A 92 -12.60 4.04 -3.75
N LEU A 93 -12.83 3.19 -2.74
CA LEU A 93 -13.74 2.06 -2.85
C LEU A 93 -15.21 2.47 -2.59
N SER A 94 -16.14 1.76 -3.22
CA SER A 94 -17.55 1.88 -2.85
C SER A 94 -17.74 1.51 -1.37
N LYS A 95 -18.77 2.10 -0.73
CA LYS A 95 -19.07 1.82 0.69
C LYS A 95 -19.20 0.32 0.96
N GLU A 96 -19.91 -0.40 0.09
CA GLU A 96 -20.13 -1.85 0.22
C GLU A 96 -18.82 -2.64 0.12
N THR A 97 -17.95 -2.29 -0.85
CA THR A 97 -16.65 -2.94 -1.02
C THR A 97 -15.73 -2.66 0.16
N LYS A 98 -15.69 -1.41 0.63
CA LYS A 98 -14.92 -0.99 1.81
C LYS A 98 -15.30 -1.78 3.05
N GLU A 99 -16.59 -1.91 3.34
CA GLU A 99 -17.09 -2.67 4.48
C GLU A 99 -16.66 -4.15 4.39
N LYS A 100 -16.83 -4.79 3.22
CA LYS A 100 -16.41 -6.18 3.00
C LYS A 100 -14.90 -6.40 3.17
N VAL A 101 -14.09 -5.45 2.69
CA VAL A 101 -12.64 -5.51 2.85
C VAL A 101 -12.26 -5.38 4.33
N LEU A 102 -12.78 -4.36 5.02
CA LEU A 102 -12.51 -4.15 6.45
C LEU A 102 -12.96 -5.32 7.33
N GLU A 103 -14.05 -5.98 6.99
CA GLU A 103 -14.53 -7.16 7.74
C GLU A 103 -13.58 -8.35 7.66
N LYS A 104 -12.89 -8.52 6.52
CA LYS A 104 -12.00 -9.65 6.26
C LYS A 104 -10.54 -9.39 6.66
N LEU A 105 -10.18 -8.16 7.03
CA LEU A 105 -8.84 -7.83 7.52
C LEU A 105 -8.59 -8.38 8.93
N PRO A 106 -7.32 -8.67 9.26
CA PRO A 106 -6.93 -8.99 10.64
C PRO A 106 -7.37 -7.89 11.62
N PRO A 107 -7.71 -8.22 12.88
CA PRO A 107 -8.22 -7.23 13.84
C PRO A 107 -7.30 -6.02 14.06
N LYS A 108 -5.98 -6.22 14.04
CA LYS A 108 -4.97 -5.15 14.17
C LYS A 108 -5.09 -4.14 13.01
N ASP A 109 -5.03 -4.64 11.79
CA ASP A 109 -5.08 -3.80 10.58
C ASP A 109 -6.44 -3.11 10.45
N LYS A 110 -7.53 -3.85 10.69
CA LYS A 110 -8.88 -3.29 10.73
C LYS A 110 -9.00 -2.11 11.69
N PHE A 111 -8.49 -2.27 12.92
CA PHE A 111 -8.55 -1.22 13.94
C PHE A 111 -7.78 0.04 13.49
N LEU A 112 -6.55 -0.12 13.01
CA LEU A 112 -5.71 0.98 12.53
C LEU A 112 -6.37 1.76 11.38
N LEU A 113 -6.89 1.03 10.39
CA LEU A 113 -7.53 1.65 9.23
C LEU A 113 -8.87 2.30 9.59
N GLN A 114 -9.68 1.69 10.47
CA GLN A 114 -10.93 2.29 10.94
C GLN A 114 -10.68 3.56 11.76
N GLU A 115 -9.66 3.55 12.61
CA GLU A 115 -9.26 4.74 13.36
C GLU A 115 -8.80 5.85 12.41
N GLY A 116 -7.92 5.55 11.43
CA GLY A 116 -7.52 6.49 10.39
C GLY A 116 -8.73 7.07 9.64
N LEU A 117 -9.65 6.22 9.18
CA LEU A 117 -10.89 6.61 8.49
C LEU A 117 -11.86 7.42 9.36
N SER A 118 -11.72 7.44 10.67
CA SER A 118 -12.57 8.22 11.58
C SER A 118 -12.16 9.69 11.72
N TYR A 119 -10.93 10.05 11.34
CA TYR A 119 -10.47 11.43 11.37
C TYR A 119 -11.05 12.25 10.20
N PRO A 120 -11.19 13.57 10.34
CA PRO A 120 -11.60 14.45 9.24
C PRO A 120 -10.64 14.31 8.04
N GLU A 121 -11.18 14.33 6.83
CA GLU A 121 -10.42 14.13 5.58
C GLU A 121 -9.28 15.13 5.40
N ASP A 122 -9.46 16.37 5.86
CA ASP A 122 -8.49 17.47 5.80
C ASP A 122 -7.55 17.56 7.01
N SER A 123 -7.58 16.58 7.92
CA SER A 123 -6.74 16.58 9.11
C SER A 123 -5.39 15.90 8.87
N ALA A 124 -4.34 16.36 9.54
CA ALA A 124 -3.04 15.70 9.54
C ALA A 124 -3.12 14.24 10.01
N ALA A 125 -4.01 13.93 10.96
CA ALA A 125 -4.23 12.58 11.46
C ALA A 125 -4.74 11.61 10.38
N ARG A 126 -5.45 12.13 9.34
CA ARG A 126 -5.95 11.34 8.22
C ARG A 126 -4.85 10.84 7.30
N ILE A 127 -3.84 11.67 7.05
CA ILE A 127 -2.72 11.42 6.14
C ILE A 127 -1.45 10.96 6.87
N MET A 128 -1.54 10.72 8.17
CA MET A 128 -0.41 10.35 8.99
C MET A 128 -0.09 8.86 8.79
N GLN A 129 1.15 8.56 8.42
CA GLN A 129 1.70 7.21 8.47
C GLN A 129 1.83 6.77 9.93
N ARG A 130 1.47 5.53 10.22
CA ARG A 130 1.48 4.98 11.58
C ARG A 130 2.58 3.96 11.81
N GLU A 131 3.22 3.54 10.75
CA GLU A 131 4.38 2.68 10.76
C GLU A 131 5.63 3.52 11.00
N PHE A 132 6.09 3.56 12.24
CA PHE A 132 7.32 4.25 12.62
C PHE A 132 8.12 3.43 13.63
N THR A 133 9.43 3.61 13.62
CA THR A 133 10.34 2.95 14.56
C THR A 133 10.65 3.90 15.73
N ALA A 134 10.36 3.47 16.95
CA ALA A 134 10.65 4.22 18.16
C ALA A 134 11.40 3.37 19.18
N VAL A 135 12.38 3.99 19.87
CA VAL A 135 13.17 3.35 20.91
C VAL A 135 13.20 4.20 22.18
N PRO A 136 13.26 3.60 23.37
CA PRO A 136 13.37 4.34 24.62
C PRO A 136 14.70 5.08 24.73
N SER A 137 14.69 6.27 25.33
CA SER A 137 15.88 7.13 25.50
C SER A 137 16.99 6.51 26.36
N ASN A 138 16.71 5.49 27.15
CA ASN A 138 17.68 4.78 27.99
C ASN A 138 18.35 3.59 27.29
N TRP A 139 18.01 3.30 26.04
CA TRP A 139 18.67 2.26 25.26
C TRP A 139 20.04 2.70 24.76
N THR A 140 20.95 1.75 24.71
CA THR A 140 22.23 1.92 23.99
C THR A 140 22.05 1.65 22.51
N VAL A 141 22.99 2.14 21.70
CA VAL A 141 23.03 1.86 20.25
C VAL A 141 23.02 0.34 19.97
N GLY A 142 23.74 -0.45 20.80
CA GLY A 142 23.73 -1.92 20.67
C GLY A 142 22.34 -2.52 20.84
N GLN A 143 21.61 -2.11 21.87
CA GLN A 143 20.24 -2.57 22.11
C GLN A 143 19.29 -2.15 20.98
N THR A 144 19.45 -0.95 20.44
CA THR A 144 18.67 -0.49 19.28
C THR A 144 18.96 -1.37 18.05
N ILE A 145 20.23 -1.68 17.78
CA ILE A 145 20.60 -2.55 16.65
C ILE A 145 20.03 -3.96 16.83
N ASP A 146 20.09 -4.51 18.03
CA ASP A 146 19.55 -5.84 18.30
C ASP A 146 18.03 -5.87 18.12
N TYR A 147 17.32 -4.86 18.61
CA TYR A 147 15.87 -4.67 18.40
C TYR A 147 15.52 -4.63 16.91
N LEU A 148 16.22 -3.80 16.11
CA LEU A 148 15.98 -3.68 14.67
C LEU A 148 16.21 -4.97 13.88
N ARG A 149 17.04 -5.87 14.41
CA ARG A 149 17.31 -7.19 13.80
C ARG A 149 16.30 -8.26 14.17
N GLU A 150 15.76 -8.18 15.36
CA GLU A 150 14.92 -9.23 15.95
C GLU A 150 13.43 -8.99 15.72
N ASP A 151 12.99 -7.73 15.70
CA ASP A 151 11.59 -7.37 15.56
C ASP A 151 11.16 -7.44 14.09
N LYS A 152 10.22 -8.36 13.82
CA LYS A 152 9.66 -8.59 12.47
C LYS A 152 8.45 -7.72 12.16
N ASP A 153 7.96 -6.97 13.14
CA ASP A 153 6.81 -6.08 13.00
C ASP A 153 7.23 -4.64 12.63
N LEU A 154 8.54 -4.40 12.47
CA LEU A 154 9.06 -3.11 12.02
C LEU A 154 8.74 -2.87 10.54
N PRO A 155 8.57 -1.60 10.15
CA PRO A 155 8.49 -1.23 8.72
C PRO A 155 9.70 -1.76 7.95
N GLU A 156 9.48 -2.23 6.71
CA GLU A 156 10.59 -2.69 5.84
C GLU A 156 11.53 -1.55 5.49
N GLU A 157 10.99 -0.33 5.35
CA GLU A 157 11.74 0.91 5.11
C GLU A 157 11.39 1.95 6.18
N PHE A 158 12.40 2.58 6.75
CA PHE A 158 12.25 3.73 7.63
C PHE A 158 13.45 4.67 7.47
N LEU A 159 13.19 5.97 7.47
CA LEU A 159 14.22 7.00 7.31
C LEU A 159 14.80 7.44 8.66
N GLU A 160 14.03 7.33 9.74
CA GLU A 160 14.39 7.83 11.07
C GLU A 160 13.95 6.85 12.16
N ILE A 161 14.71 6.82 13.25
CA ILE A 161 14.38 6.12 14.48
C ILE A 161 14.08 7.19 15.55
N PHE A 162 12.84 7.24 16.00
CA PHE A 162 12.46 8.21 17.04
C PHE A 162 12.91 7.75 18.43
N ILE A 163 13.52 8.65 19.18
CA ILE A 163 13.83 8.43 20.59
C ILE A 163 12.66 8.99 21.42
N VAL A 164 12.08 8.17 22.29
CA VAL A 164 10.91 8.53 23.09
C VAL A 164 11.22 8.48 24.58
N ASP A 165 10.53 9.32 25.34
CA ASP A 165 10.54 9.30 26.81
C ASP A 165 9.59 8.23 27.38
N ASN A 166 9.45 8.16 28.71
CA ASN A 166 8.57 7.21 29.40
C ASN A 166 7.07 7.45 29.16
N GLU A 167 6.69 8.63 28.63
CA GLU A 167 5.32 8.97 28.26
C GLU A 167 5.08 8.79 26.75
N PHE A 168 6.06 8.16 26.04
CA PHE A 168 6.04 7.93 24.60
C PHE A 168 6.03 9.23 23.77
N LYS A 169 6.63 10.29 24.29
CA LYS A 169 6.80 11.56 23.58
C LYS A 169 8.15 11.56 22.85
N PRO A 170 8.21 11.99 21.58
CA PRO A 170 9.48 12.07 20.85
C PRO A 170 10.36 13.18 21.47
N ILE A 171 11.61 12.83 21.77
CA ILE A 171 12.63 13.73 22.33
C ILE A 171 13.87 13.86 21.44
N GLY A 172 13.97 13.04 20.37
CA GLY A 172 15.05 13.06 19.39
C GLY A 172 14.89 12.01 18.30
N THR A 173 15.80 12.02 17.36
CA THR A 173 15.98 11.01 16.31
C THR A 173 17.44 10.59 16.27
#